data_df1bc3a250dc0e005820956c64f98a47
#
_entry.id   df1bc3a250dc0e005820956c64f98a47
#
_cell.length_a   1.000
_cell.length_b   1.000
_cell.length_c   1.000
_cell.angle_alpha   90.00
_cell.angle_beta   90.00
_cell.angle_gamma   90.00
#
_symmetry.space_group_name_H-M   'P 1'
#
loop_
_entity.id
_entity.type
_entity.pdbx_description
1 polymer ?
#
loop_
_entity_poly.entity_id
_entity_poly.type
_entity_poly.pdbx_seq_one_letter_code
_entity_poly.pdbx_strand_id
1 'polypeptide(L)'
;MATYVNKRTAHRGRTLALMLTAGFFAFGSVWLLQAFDSDDGPGVAANLSEPDYIVENFSFVRMTENGVPRYVMSGARLAHHPDTDVSEVTRPVVESMAPERPRMTMHADRGQVYHGENRVELIGNVDLKRPATPNSEALQARTEALTVLVDDEIVKTSRPVQMTLGAATANGVGLVAENPTQKLHLGGRGQIVYPPRQARASNRAPNQ
;
A
#
# COMPACT_ATOMS: atom_id res chain seq x y z
N MET A 1 -65.36 57.39 -37.32
CA MET A 1 -64.52 56.28 -37.88
C MET A 1 -63.95 55.52 -36.68
N ALA A 2 -64.52 54.34 -36.38
CA ALA A 2 -64.01 53.51 -35.24
C ALA A 2 -63.05 52.46 -35.81
N THR A 3 -61.80 52.52 -35.41
CA THR A 3 -60.79 51.55 -35.80
C THR A 3 -60.96 50.25 -34.98
N TYR A 4 -61.41 49.22 -35.67
CA TYR A 4 -61.63 47.89 -35.09
C TYR A 4 -60.25 47.20 -34.92
N VAL A 5 -59.68 47.22 -33.73
CA VAL A 5 -58.43 46.53 -33.42
C VAL A 5 -58.74 45.02 -33.24
N ASN A 6 -58.25 44.26 -34.20
CA ASN A 6 -58.48 42.82 -34.29
C ASN A 6 -57.79 42.05 -33.13
N LYS A 7 -58.54 41.68 -32.07
CA LYS A 7 -58.08 41.02 -30.87
C LYS A 7 -57.43 39.65 -31.09
N ARG A 8 -57.59 39.04 -32.28
CA ARG A 8 -57.05 37.70 -32.63
C ARG A 8 -55.56 37.71 -32.96
N THR A 9 -54.97 38.84 -33.39
CA THR A 9 -53.54 38.96 -33.69
C THR A 9 -52.71 39.21 -32.47
N ALA A 10 -53.23 39.80 -31.40
CA ALA A 10 -52.53 40.07 -30.13
C ALA A 10 -52.22 38.76 -29.35
N HIS A 11 -53.08 37.75 -29.42
CA HIS A 11 -52.79 36.45 -28.75
C HIS A 11 -51.72 35.65 -29.47
N ARG A 12 -51.70 35.64 -30.83
CA ARG A 12 -50.69 35.00 -31.61
C ARG A 12 -49.28 35.59 -31.40
N GLY A 13 -49.19 36.90 -31.27
CA GLY A 13 -47.94 37.59 -30.96
C GLY A 13 -47.42 37.25 -29.55
N ARG A 14 -48.31 37.17 -28.56
CA ARG A 14 -47.92 36.77 -27.18
C ARG A 14 -47.45 35.32 -27.12
N THR A 15 -48.11 34.38 -27.77
CA THR A 15 -47.68 32.98 -27.79
C THR A 15 -46.37 32.80 -28.55
N LEU A 16 -46.14 33.49 -29.65
CA LEU A 16 -44.85 33.51 -30.36
C LEU A 16 -43.74 34.09 -29.50
N ALA A 17 -43.98 35.18 -28.78
CA ALA A 17 -43.00 35.79 -27.88
C ALA A 17 -42.63 34.82 -26.73
N LEU A 18 -43.62 34.13 -26.14
CA LEU A 18 -43.38 33.13 -25.10
C LEU A 18 -42.62 31.90 -25.61
N MET A 19 -42.86 31.44 -26.83
CA MET A 19 -42.10 30.36 -27.44
C MET A 19 -40.64 30.75 -27.74
N LEU A 20 -40.43 31.97 -28.19
CA LEU A 20 -39.08 32.48 -28.46
C LEU A 20 -38.25 32.66 -27.15
N THR A 21 -38.88 33.18 -26.11
CA THR A 21 -38.22 33.29 -24.78
C THR A 21 -37.94 31.92 -24.18
N ALA A 22 -38.88 30.97 -24.24
CA ALA A 22 -38.63 29.61 -23.76
C ALA A 22 -37.53 28.90 -24.56
N GLY A 23 -37.53 29.07 -25.91
CA GLY A 23 -36.44 28.56 -26.77
C GLY A 23 -35.07 29.16 -26.45
N PHE A 24 -35.03 30.46 -26.17
CA PHE A 24 -33.77 31.15 -25.76
C PHE A 24 -33.23 30.61 -24.43
N PHE A 25 -34.11 30.42 -23.43
CA PHE A 25 -33.70 29.83 -22.15
C PHE A 25 -33.27 28.37 -22.27
N ALA A 26 -34.00 27.58 -23.07
CA ALA A 26 -33.63 26.18 -23.32
C ALA A 26 -32.26 26.08 -24.03
N PHE A 27 -32.04 26.87 -25.08
CA PHE A 27 -30.78 26.91 -25.80
C PHE A 27 -29.64 27.43 -24.93
N GLY A 28 -29.88 28.51 -24.17
CA GLY A 28 -28.94 29.06 -23.23
C GLY A 28 -28.55 28.08 -22.10
N SER A 29 -29.52 27.31 -21.62
CA SER A 29 -29.27 26.26 -20.61
C SER A 29 -28.40 25.13 -21.15
N VAL A 30 -28.69 24.65 -22.36
CA VAL A 30 -27.88 23.61 -23.02
C VAL A 30 -26.47 24.13 -23.32
N TRP A 31 -26.38 25.38 -23.83
CA TRP A 31 -25.08 26.00 -24.09
C TRP A 31 -24.26 26.18 -22.81
N LEU A 32 -24.91 26.58 -21.69
CA LEU A 32 -24.27 26.74 -20.40
C LEU A 32 -23.77 25.40 -19.85
N LEU A 33 -24.57 24.34 -19.96
CA LEU A 33 -24.14 22.98 -19.60
C LEU A 33 -22.92 22.53 -20.43
N GLN A 34 -22.95 22.77 -21.75
CA GLN A 34 -21.81 22.46 -22.60
C GLN A 34 -20.57 23.32 -22.29
N ALA A 35 -20.76 24.58 -21.87
CA ALA A 35 -19.67 25.45 -21.49
C ALA A 35 -19.02 25.00 -20.15
N PHE A 36 -19.77 24.42 -19.24
CA PHE A 36 -19.24 23.83 -18.01
C PHE A 36 -18.66 22.44 -18.23
N ASP A 37 -19.23 21.62 -19.13
CA ASP A 37 -18.64 20.34 -19.54
C ASP A 37 -17.39 20.51 -20.42
N SER A 38 -17.15 21.70 -20.99
CA SER A 38 -15.96 22.03 -21.79
C SER A 38 -14.79 22.55 -20.96
N ASP A 39 -14.95 22.63 -19.62
CA ASP A 39 -13.82 22.88 -18.70
C ASP A 39 -12.94 21.63 -18.44
N ASP A 40 -13.32 20.47 -19.01
CA ASP A 40 -12.35 19.49 -19.46
C ASP A 40 -11.60 20.13 -20.64
N GLY A 41 -10.59 20.97 -20.31
CA GLY A 41 -9.59 21.47 -21.26
C GLY A 41 -9.12 20.31 -22.15
N PRO A 42 -8.54 20.58 -23.36
CA PRO A 42 -8.24 19.54 -24.36
C PRO A 42 -7.63 18.37 -23.62
N GLY A 43 -8.41 17.27 -23.54
CA GLY A 43 -8.15 16.18 -22.61
C GLY A 43 -6.66 15.98 -22.53
N VAL A 44 -6.10 16.42 -21.44
CA VAL A 44 -4.87 15.83 -20.96
C VAL A 44 -5.32 14.38 -20.92
N ALA A 45 -5.01 13.63 -22.00
CA ALA A 45 -5.01 12.19 -21.92
C ALA A 45 -4.19 11.98 -20.67
N ALA A 46 -4.88 11.78 -19.52
CA ALA A 46 -4.23 11.57 -18.27
C ALA A 46 -3.24 10.52 -18.61
N ASN A 47 -1.94 10.88 -18.59
CA ASN A 47 -0.90 9.90 -18.80
C ASN A 47 -1.18 8.93 -17.67
N LEU A 48 -1.92 7.86 -17.98
CA LEU A 48 -2.36 6.86 -16.98
C LEU A 48 -1.14 6.30 -16.22
N SER A 49 0.04 6.57 -16.74
CA SER A 49 1.34 6.27 -16.16
C SER A 49 1.81 7.32 -15.12
N GLU A 50 1.15 8.49 -15.01
CA GLU A 50 1.54 9.50 -14.03
C GLU A 50 0.82 9.24 -12.69
N PRO A 51 1.54 9.41 -11.56
CA PRO A 51 0.92 9.27 -10.26
C PRO A 51 -0.14 10.36 -10.05
N ASP A 52 -1.31 9.99 -9.53
CA ASP A 52 -2.40 10.90 -9.20
C ASP A 52 -2.17 11.63 -7.88
N TYR A 53 -1.40 11.04 -6.97
CA TYR A 53 -0.91 11.73 -5.77
C TYR A 53 0.49 11.25 -5.37
N ILE A 54 1.21 12.16 -4.71
CA ILE A 54 2.53 11.92 -4.14
C ILE A 54 2.52 12.42 -2.70
N VAL A 55 3.03 11.58 -1.78
CA VAL A 55 3.19 11.94 -0.37
C VAL A 55 4.66 11.81 0.00
N GLU A 56 5.24 12.84 0.59
CA GLU A 56 6.63 12.83 1.04
C GLU A 56 6.71 12.70 2.57
N ASN A 57 7.72 11.96 3.05
CA ASN A 57 7.97 11.74 4.48
C ASN A 57 6.71 11.27 5.23
N PHE A 58 6.08 10.23 4.71
CA PHE A 58 4.82 9.73 5.23
C PHE A 58 5.00 8.68 6.33
N SER A 59 3.96 8.56 7.14
CA SER A 59 3.76 7.43 8.06
C SER A 59 2.27 7.17 8.18
N PHE A 60 1.84 5.93 7.98
CA PHE A 60 0.47 5.51 8.20
C PHE A 60 0.39 4.24 9.02
N VAL A 61 -0.72 4.06 9.71
CA VAL A 61 -1.02 2.90 10.53
C VAL A 61 -2.17 2.13 9.91
N ARG A 62 -1.97 0.84 9.64
CA ARG A 62 -3.06 -0.06 9.27
C ARG A 62 -3.66 -0.64 10.55
N MET A 63 -4.96 -0.46 10.73
CA MET A 63 -5.73 -1.04 11.82
C MET A 63 -6.38 -2.36 11.40
N THR A 64 -6.63 -3.24 12.37
CA THR A 64 -7.55 -4.37 12.22
C THR A 64 -9.00 -3.87 12.23
N GLU A 65 -9.95 -4.73 11.87
CA GLU A 65 -11.39 -4.42 11.97
C GLU A 65 -11.83 -4.01 13.38
N ASN A 66 -11.14 -4.51 14.40
CA ASN A 66 -11.39 -4.19 15.80
C ASN A 66 -10.67 -2.92 16.28
N GLY A 67 -10.05 -2.14 15.37
CA GLY A 67 -9.36 -0.89 15.71
C GLY A 67 -7.99 -1.08 16.39
N VAL A 68 -7.42 -2.28 16.40
CA VAL A 68 -6.09 -2.53 16.94
C VAL A 68 -5.04 -2.27 15.85
N PRO A 69 -3.93 -1.55 16.12
CA PRO A 69 -2.86 -1.35 15.16
C PRO A 69 -2.25 -2.70 14.73
N ARG A 70 -2.19 -2.94 13.41
CA ARG A 70 -1.62 -4.17 12.83
C ARG A 70 -0.19 -3.96 12.40
N TYR A 71 0.07 -2.88 11.64
CA TYR A 71 1.40 -2.45 11.26
C TYR A 71 1.45 -0.95 10.99
N VAL A 72 2.65 -0.40 11.09
CA VAL A 72 2.98 0.97 10.66
C VAL A 72 3.85 0.85 9.41
N MET A 73 3.55 1.62 8.38
CA MET A 73 4.42 1.81 7.23
C MET A 73 4.82 3.27 7.13
N SER A 74 6.11 3.51 6.96
CA SER A 74 6.67 4.83 6.71
C SER A 74 7.65 4.79 5.54
N GLY A 75 7.95 5.92 4.96
CA GLY A 75 8.87 6.02 3.84
C GLY A 75 9.18 7.45 3.47
N ALA A 76 10.18 7.63 2.61
CA ALA A 76 10.59 8.95 2.16
C ALA A 76 9.61 9.54 1.14
N ARG A 77 9.04 8.70 0.28
CA ARG A 77 8.10 9.12 -0.77
C ARG A 77 7.17 7.96 -1.09
N LEU A 78 5.91 8.27 -1.31
CA LEU A 78 4.89 7.38 -1.86
C LEU A 78 4.30 8.06 -3.10
N ALA A 79 4.21 7.33 -4.21
CA ALA A 79 3.54 7.75 -5.43
C ALA A 79 2.51 6.68 -5.82
N HIS A 80 1.26 7.06 -5.97
CA HIS A 80 0.18 6.15 -6.37
C HIS A 80 -0.11 6.27 -7.86
N HIS A 81 -0.29 5.11 -8.51
CA HIS A 81 -0.60 5.00 -9.92
C HIS A 81 -2.02 4.42 -10.09
N PRO A 82 -2.98 5.22 -10.56
CA PRO A 82 -4.38 4.83 -10.60
C PRO A 82 -4.70 3.76 -11.65
N ASP A 83 -3.89 3.66 -12.72
CA ASP A 83 -4.04 2.67 -13.79
C ASP A 83 -3.82 1.23 -13.31
N THR A 84 -2.88 1.04 -12.38
CA THR A 84 -2.50 -0.27 -11.83
C THR A 84 -2.96 -0.49 -10.41
N ASP A 85 -3.52 0.54 -9.75
CA ASP A 85 -3.84 0.57 -8.31
C ASP A 85 -2.63 0.16 -7.45
N VAL A 86 -1.44 0.68 -7.81
CA VAL A 86 -0.17 0.40 -7.16
C VAL A 86 0.42 1.67 -6.58
N SER A 87 0.86 1.61 -5.34
CA SER A 87 1.68 2.66 -4.73
C SER A 87 3.15 2.25 -4.71
N GLU A 88 4.01 3.08 -5.29
CA GLU A 88 5.46 2.95 -5.19
C GLU A 88 5.98 3.69 -3.96
N VAL A 89 6.83 3.03 -3.18
CA VAL A 89 7.39 3.57 -1.93
C VAL A 89 8.90 3.59 -2.01
N THR A 90 9.49 4.75 -1.71
CA THR A 90 10.94 4.92 -1.60
C THR A 90 11.37 4.77 -0.14
N ARG A 91 12.34 3.88 0.11
CA ARG A 91 12.88 3.56 1.43
C ARG A 91 11.79 3.20 2.45
N PRO A 92 10.96 2.19 2.15
CA PRO A 92 9.93 1.76 3.08
C PRO A 92 10.51 1.19 4.37
N VAL A 93 9.86 1.52 5.47
CA VAL A 93 10.04 0.88 6.77
C VAL A 93 8.68 0.37 7.21
N VAL A 94 8.58 -0.94 7.46
CA VAL A 94 7.34 -1.59 7.92
C VAL A 94 7.58 -2.17 9.30
N GLU A 95 6.77 -1.78 10.27
CA GLU A 95 6.81 -2.29 11.64
C GLU A 95 5.53 -3.02 11.99
N SER A 96 5.63 -4.28 12.39
CA SER A 96 4.50 -5.05 12.91
C SER A 96 4.16 -4.58 14.33
N MET A 97 2.86 -4.32 14.58
CA MET A 97 2.36 -3.78 15.85
C MET A 97 1.52 -4.79 16.65
N ALA A 98 1.57 -6.08 16.30
CA ALA A 98 0.77 -7.10 16.99
C ALA A 98 1.06 -7.12 18.51
N PRO A 99 0.04 -6.92 19.39
CA PRO A 99 0.25 -6.66 20.82
C PRO A 99 0.95 -7.78 21.58
N GLU A 100 0.77 -9.04 21.15
CA GLU A 100 1.27 -10.23 21.85
C GLU A 100 2.55 -10.80 21.21
N ARG A 101 3.12 -10.11 20.23
CA ARG A 101 4.27 -10.60 19.47
C ARG A 101 5.40 -9.59 19.47
N PRO A 102 6.67 -10.05 19.40
CA PRO A 102 7.80 -9.14 19.27
C PRO A 102 7.65 -8.32 17.99
N ARG A 103 7.89 -7.02 18.08
CA ARG A 103 7.87 -6.11 16.93
C ARG A 103 8.86 -6.60 15.89
N MET A 104 8.38 -6.75 14.66
CA MET A 104 9.19 -7.08 13.50
C MET A 104 9.33 -5.82 12.66
N THR A 105 10.55 -5.46 12.31
CA THR A 105 10.84 -4.30 11.46
C THR A 105 11.44 -4.79 10.15
N MET A 106 10.95 -4.27 9.04
CA MET A 106 11.46 -4.55 7.69
C MET A 106 11.87 -3.23 7.03
N HIS A 107 13.03 -3.23 6.39
CA HIS A 107 13.56 -2.13 5.59
C HIS A 107 13.82 -2.61 4.18
N ALA A 108 13.68 -1.73 3.20
CA ALA A 108 14.07 -1.98 1.82
C ALA A 108 14.44 -0.67 1.12
N ASP A 109 15.05 -0.76 -0.06
CA ASP A 109 15.32 0.42 -0.89
C ASP A 109 14.04 0.93 -1.55
N ARG A 110 13.17 0.02 -1.99
CA ARG A 110 11.90 0.30 -2.66
C ARG A 110 10.81 -0.66 -2.19
N GLY A 111 9.58 -0.20 -2.27
CA GLY A 111 8.39 -1.01 -2.03
C GLY A 111 7.34 -0.76 -3.11
N GLN A 112 6.51 -1.76 -3.37
CA GLN A 112 5.30 -1.65 -4.18
C GLN A 112 4.14 -2.22 -3.39
N VAL A 113 3.07 -1.44 -3.26
CA VAL A 113 1.84 -1.82 -2.55
C VAL A 113 0.75 -2.02 -3.59
N TYR A 114 0.30 -3.24 -3.75
CA TYR A 114 -0.80 -3.63 -4.65
C TYR A 114 -2.09 -3.64 -3.85
N HIS A 115 -2.89 -2.58 -3.97
CA HIS A 115 -4.05 -2.38 -3.11
C HIS A 115 -5.14 -3.44 -3.35
N GLY A 116 -5.41 -3.78 -4.61
CA GLY A 116 -6.40 -4.80 -4.96
C GLY A 116 -6.03 -6.23 -4.56
N GLU A 117 -4.74 -6.50 -4.29
CA GLU A 117 -4.24 -7.84 -3.95
C GLU A 117 -3.83 -7.99 -2.48
N ASN A 118 -3.94 -6.94 -1.67
CA ASN A 118 -3.40 -6.89 -0.30
C ASN A 118 -1.95 -7.40 -0.19
N ARG A 119 -1.14 -7.09 -1.20
CA ARG A 119 0.22 -7.57 -1.37
C ARG A 119 1.20 -6.40 -1.35
N VAL A 120 2.30 -6.59 -0.64
CA VAL A 120 3.42 -5.65 -0.60
C VAL A 120 4.67 -6.37 -1.10
N GLU A 121 5.39 -5.75 -2.03
CA GLU A 121 6.70 -6.19 -2.48
C GLU A 121 7.76 -5.23 -1.98
N LEU A 122 8.77 -5.75 -1.30
CA LEU A 122 9.96 -5.04 -0.86
C LEU A 122 11.13 -5.44 -1.75
N ILE A 123 11.86 -4.48 -2.28
CA ILE A 123 12.88 -4.68 -3.32
C ILE A 123 14.15 -3.91 -2.97
N GLY A 124 15.28 -4.58 -3.06
CA GLY A 124 16.61 -4.05 -2.81
C GLY A 124 16.95 -4.00 -1.33
N ASN A 125 18.04 -4.66 -0.94
CA ASN A 125 18.61 -4.64 0.42
C ASN A 125 17.57 -4.88 1.53
N VAL A 126 16.69 -5.84 1.33
CA VAL A 126 15.63 -6.15 2.31
C VAL A 126 16.27 -6.71 3.57
N ASP A 127 16.10 -6.01 4.70
CA ASP A 127 16.58 -6.40 6.03
C ASP A 127 15.38 -6.49 6.99
N LEU A 128 15.08 -7.71 7.42
CA LEU A 128 14.02 -8.02 8.38
C LEU A 128 14.67 -8.30 9.73
N LYS A 129 14.18 -7.65 10.77
CA LYS A 129 14.67 -7.78 12.14
C LYS A 129 13.54 -8.01 13.13
N ARG A 130 13.73 -8.95 14.02
CA ARG A 130 12.90 -9.18 15.20
C ARG A 130 13.82 -9.27 16.43
N PRO A 131 13.68 -8.38 17.43
CA PRO A 131 14.50 -8.44 18.64
C PRO A 131 14.23 -9.72 19.43
N ALA A 132 15.19 -10.09 20.25
CA ALA A 132 15.02 -11.17 21.22
C ALA A 132 13.95 -10.81 22.26
N THR A 133 13.25 -11.84 22.73
CA THR A 133 12.35 -11.76 23.87
C THR A 133 12.72 -12.84 24.88
N PRO A 134 12.14 -12.85 26.09
CA PRO A 134 12.37 -13.93 27.05
C PRO A 134 12.12 -15.34 26.50
N ASN A 135 11.20 -15.46 25.51
CA ASN A 135 10.75 -16.74 24.95
C ASN A 135 11.21 -16.98 23.50
N SER A 136 11.94 -16.05 22.89
CA SER A 136 12.36 -16.18 21.50
C SER A 136 13.68 -15.44 21.23
N GLU A 137 14.57 -16.09 20.48
CA GLU A 137 15.84 -15.49 20.06
C GLU A 137 15.65 -14.39 19.04
N ALA A 138 16.64 -13.48 18.93
CA ALA A 138 16.65 -12.46 17.90
C ALA A 138 16.69 -13.13 16.51
N LEU A 139 15.89 -12.60 15.58
CA LEU A 139 15.87 -13.03 14.19
C LEU A 139 16.30 -11.87 13.30
N GLN A 140 17.21 -12.12 12.38
CA GLN A 140 17.51 -11.24 11.26
C GLN A 140 17.50 -12.06 9.97
N ALA A 141 16.89 -11.52 8.92
CA ALA A 141 16.90 -12.09 7.59
C ALA A 141 17.21 -11.03 6.55
N ARG A 142 18.07 -11.32 5.60
CA ARG A 142 18.47 -10.45 4.50
C ARG A 142 18.23 -11.12 3.17
N THR A 143 17.67 -10.37 2.23
CA THR A 143 17.38 -10.83 0.86
C THR A 143 17.27 -9.63 -0.08
N GLU A 144 17.27 -9.88 -1.39
CA GLU A 144 17.12 -8.83 -2.41
C GLU A 144 15.66 -8.48 -2.70
N ALA A 145 14.73 -9.38 -2.42
CA ALA A 145 13.31 -9.12 -2.61
C ALA A 145 12.47 -9.95 -1.65
N LEU A 146 11.34 -9.42 -1.21
CA LEU A 146 10.43 -10.04 -0.27
C LEU A 146 8.99 -9.68 -0.62
N THR A 147 8.11 -10.66 -0.71
CA THR A 147 6.67 -10.46 -0.89
C THR A 147 5.96 -10.71 0.43
N VAL A 148 5.11 -9.78 0.83
CA VAL A 148 4.24 -9.88 2.01
C VAL A 148 2.80 -9.98 1.54
N LEU A 149 2.12 -11.06 1.87
CA LEU A 149 0.68 -11.22 1.74
C LEU A 149 0.05 -10.78 3.06
N VAL A 150 -0.55 -9.60 3.05
CA VAL A 150 -0.89 -8.89 4.29
C VAL A 150 -2.00 -9.60 5.07
N ASP A 151 -3.05 -10.05 4.39
CA ASP A 151 -4.20 -10.70 5.04
C ASP A 151 -3.88 -12.11 5.52
N ASP A 152 -3.07 -12.84 4.74
CA ASP A 152 -2.62 -14.19 5.10
C ASP A 152 -1.51 -14.18 6.14
N GLU A 153 -0.90 -13.02 6.41
CA GLU A 153 0.31 -12.88 7.25
C GLU A 153 1.47 -13.79 6.78
N ILE A 154 1.60 -13.95 5.47
CA ILE A 154 2.64 -14.76 4.85
C ILE A 154 3.73 -13.85 4.27
N VAL A 155 4.97 -14.19 4.56
CA VAL A 155 6.16 -13.54 4.00
C VAL A 155 6.89 -14.56 3.15
N LYS A 156 7.17 -14.24 1.90
CA LYS A 156 7.82 -15.17 0.97
C LYS A 156 8.85 -14.50 0.07
N THR A 157 9.87 -15.24 -0.30
CA THR A 157 10.83 -14.86 -1.35
C THR A 157 11.33 -16.09 -2.09
N SER A 158 11.67 -15.92 -3.37
CA SER A 158 12.40 -16.92 -4.16
C SER A 158 13.90 -16.62 -4.28
N ARG A 159 14.36 -15.49 -3.69
CA ARG A 159 15.74 -15.06 -3.76
C ARG A 159 16.61 -15.75 -2.70
N PRO A 160 17.94 -15.67 -2.82
CA PRO A 160 18.84 -16.06 -1.75
C PRO A 160 18.51 -15.33 -0.45
N VAL A 161 18.52 -16.06 0.65
CA VAL A 161 18.24 -15.53 2.00
C VAL A 161 19.40 -15.89 2.92
N GLN A 162 19.86 -14.92 3.67
CA GLN A 162 20.77 -15.09 4.80
C GLN A 162 19.98 -14.82 6.07
N MET A 163 19.93 -15.78 6.97
CA MET A 163 19.16 -15.67 8.20
C MET A 163 20.04 -15.96 9.40
N THR A 164 19.84 -15.21 10.46
CA THR A 164 20.45 -15.42 11.78
C THR A 164 19.33 -15.57 12.82
N LEU A 165 19.37 -16.63 13.59
CA LEU A 165 18.45 -16.86 14.71
C LEU A 165 19.29 -17.12 15.96
N GLY A 166 19.33 -16.14 16.85
CA GLY A 166 20.27 -16.14 17.97
C GLY A 166 21.71 -16.29 17.51
N ALA A 167 22.36 -17.40 17.89
CA ALA A 167 23.71 -17.73 17.47
C ALA A 167 23.78 -18.63 16.20
N ALA A 168 22.65 -19.16 15.73
CA ALA A 168 22.57 -19.97 14.54
C ALA A 168 22.48 -19.12 13.28
N THR A 169 23.16 -19.53 12.21
CA THR A 169 23.06 -18.92 10.89
C THR A 169 22.53 -19.93 9.88
N ALA A 170 21.67 -19.46 8.98
CA ALA A 170 21.12 -20.26 7.91
C ALA A 170 21.19 -19.51 6.59
N ASN A 171 21.64 -20.16 5.54
CA ASN A 171 21.66 -19.63 4.18
C ASN A 171 20.83 -20.57 3.30
N GLY A 172 20.01 -20.03 2.40
CA GLY A 172 19.21 -20.83 1.49
C GLY A 172 18.70 -20.02 0.32
N VAL A 173 17.93 -20.65 -0.56
CA VAL A 173 17.27 -19.99 -1.68
C VAL A 173 15.78 -20.25 -1.53
N GLY A 174 15.02 -19.17 -1.42
CA GLY A 174 13.59 -19.24 -1.14
C GLY A 174 13.27 -19.35 0.35
N LEU A 175 12.31 -18.57 0.79
CA LEU A 175 11.79 -18.55 2.15
C LEU A 175 10.27 -18.41 2.09
N VAL A 176 9.57 -19.16 2.92
CA VAL A 176 8.16 -18.93 3.25
C VAL A 176 8.04 -18.94 4.76
N ALA A 177 7.57 -17.82 5.31
CA ALA A 177 7.29 -17.68 6.74
C ALA A 177 5.79 -17.40 6.92
N GLU A 178 5.12 -18.27 7.63
CA GLU A 178 3.70 -18.15 7.98
C GLU A 178 3.60 -17.70 9.44
N ASN A 179 3.13 -16.48 9.64
CA ASN A 179 3.03 -15.91 10.98
C ASN A 179 1.93 -16.56 11.84
N PRO A 180 0.74 -16.92 11.30
CA PRO A 180 -0.30 -17.56 12.09
C PRO A 180 0.12 -18.93 12.64
N THR A 181 0.84 -19.71 11.86
CA THR A 181 1.29 -21.06 12.25
C THR A 181 2.67 -21.07 12.88
N GLN A 182 3.37 -19.93 12.87
CA GLN A 182 4.78 -19.75 13.27
C GLN A 182 5.74 -20.72 12.55
N LYS A 183 5.37 -21.15 11.35
CA LYS A 183 6.19 -22.03 10.52
C LYS A 183 7.09 -21.23 9.61
N LEU A 184 8.32 -21.68 9.47
CA LEU A 184 9.31 -21.15 8.57
C LEU A 184 9.85 -22.28 7.71
N HIS A 185 9.69 -22.13 6.39
CA HIS A 185 10.21 -23.06 5.39
C HIS A 185 11.32 -22.36 4.60
N LEU A 186 12.53 -22.91 4.67
CA LEU A 186 13.63 -22.48 3.83
C LEU A 186 13.69 -23.40 2.61
N GLY A 187 13.57 -22.84 1.42
CA GLY A 187 13.60 -23.59 0.16
C GLY A 187 15.04 -23.92 -0.28
N GLY A 188 15.14 -24.88 -1.20
CA GLY A 188 16.40 -25.23 -1.86
C GLY A 188 17.43 -25.91 -0.96
N ARG A 189 18.68 -25.95 -1.45
CA ARG A 189 19.83 -26.44 -0.67
C ARG A 189 20.24 -25.36 0.33
N GLY A 190 19.82 -25.49 1.58
CA GLY A 190 20.20 -24.60 2.67
C GLY A 190 21.35 -25.18 3.48
N GLN A 191 22.15 -24.32 4.07
CA GLN A 191 23.16 -24.65 5.08
C GLN A 191 22.76 -23.99 6.39
N ILE A 192 22.71 -24.78 7.46
CA ILE A 192 22.48 -24.28 8.82
C ILE A 192 23.74 -24.55 9.63
N VAL A 193 24.29 -23.52 10.24
CA VAL A 193 25.46 -23.61 11.10
C VAL A 193 25.04 -23.26 12.53
N TYR A 194 25.20 -24.20 13.43
CA TYR A 194 25.02 -23.98 14.87
C TYR A 194 26.40 -23.80 15.51
N PRO A 195 26.63 -22.76 16.30
CA PRO A 195 27.87 -22.67 17.08
C PRO A 195 27.91 -23.82 18.09
N PRO A 196 29.11 -24.37 18.41
CA PRO A 196 29.24 -25.38 19.43
C PRO A 196 28.69 -24.84 20.77
N ARG A 197 27.87 -25.64 21.44
CA ARG A 197 27.44 -25.30 22.80
C ARG A 197 28.69 -25.12 23.65
N GLN A 198 28.93 -23.90 24.14
CA GLN A 198 29.93 -23.73 25.19
C GLN A 198 29.50 -24.62 26.35
N ALA A 199 30.30 -25.66 26.63
CA ALA A 199 30.12 -26.48 27.83
C ALA A 199 30.06 -25.52 29.03
N ARG A 200 28.93 -25.48 29.73
CA ARG A 200 28.86 -24.81 31.04
C ARG A 200 30.02 -25.33 31.83
N ALA A 201 31.02 -24.47 32.07
CA ALA A 201 32.09 -24.77 33.01
C ALA A 201 31.39 -25.21 34.33
N SER A 202 31.42 -26.49 34.60
CA SER A 202 30.95 -27.01 35.87
C SER A 202 31.88 -26.43 36.93
N ASN A 203 31.40 -25.37 37.59
CA ASN A 203 32.06 -24.84 38.79
C ASN A 203 31.91 -25.89 39.91
N ARG A 204 32.71 -26.98 39.78
CA ARG A 204 32.94 -27.89 40.88
C ARG A 204 33.84 -27.15 41.86
N ALA A 205 33.24 -26.54 42.87
CA ALA A 205 33.97 -26.09 44.04
C ALA A 205 34.73 -27.28 44.61
N PRO A 206 36.04 -27.15 44.90
CA PRO A 206 36.73 -28.20 45.63
C PRO A 206 36.21 -28.23 47.08
N ASN A 207 35.65 -29.39 47.47
CA ASN A 207 35.38 -29.70 48.88
C ASN A 207 36.71 -29.62 49.65
N GLN A 208 36.79 -28.68 50.57
CA GLN A 208 37.63 -28.76 51.75
C GLN A 208 36.82 -29.21 52.94
#